data_ca2de93727889532932d7a472f4bccea
#
_entry.id   ca2de93727889532932d7a472f4bccea
#
_cell.length_a   1.000
_cell.length_b   1.000
_cell.length_c   1.000
_cell.angle_alpha   90.00
_cell.angle_beta   90.00
_cell.angle_gamma   90.00
#
_symmetry.space_group_name_H-M   'P 1'
#
loop_
_entity.id
_entity.type
_entity.pdbx_description
1 polymer ?
#
loop_
_entity_poly.entity_id
_entity_poly.type
_entity_poly.pdbx_seq_one_letter_code
_entity_poly.pdbx_strand_id
1 'polypeptide(L)'
;RKGVIEEPHHNTYDIEFWGPSGMINSYYTGALQAFVAMGEHLEKDMTEYRELLDKSIDYMENQLYDGEYFIQNIRWKELQASDPTKVQSVNSNYSKEGLDLLEKEGPKYQYGKGCLSDGVVGAWLSLVCGLDEAIDRKKILSHLLSVHKYNLKRNLRKHVNPQRSTFALGDEGGLLLCSWPKGGKLQLPFVYSNEVWTGIEYQVASHLMFEGEVEKGLDIVRTCRDRYDGRVRNPFNEYECGAWYARAMSSYAMLQALTGIQYDAVDSTLYIDSRIGDDFTSFLSTETGFGNVGLKDGKPFIEVKYGKIDVKKCFVSDIETDFVN
;
A
#
# COMPACT_ATOMS: atom_id res chain seq x y z
N ARG A 1 24.48 -10.32 -2.56
CA ARG A 1 23.18 -9.61 -2.53
C ARG A 1 23.05 -8.86 -1.19
N LYS A 2 22.49 -7.63 -1.22
CA LYS A 2 22.47 -6.72 -0.04
C LYS A 2 21.16 -6.80 0.75
N GLY A 3 20.12 -7.42 0.21
CA GLY A 3 18.78 -7.42 0.83
C GLY A 3 18.02 -6.09 0.68
N VAL A 4 18.45 -5.21 -0.24
CA VAL A 4 17.87 -3.89 -0.45
C VAL A 4 17.87 -3.52 -1.92
N ILE A 5 16.79 -2.88 -2.39
CA ILE A 5 16.73 -2.23 -3.70
C ILE A 5 17.22 -0.80 -3.53
N GLU A 6 18.38 -0.50 -4.12
CA GLU A 6 19.03 0.82 -4.01
C GLU A 6 19.29 1.50 -5.36
N GLU A 7 19.21 0.75 -6.45
CA GLU A 7 19.34 1.28 -7.80
C GLU A 7 18.10 2.10 -8.19
N PRO A 8 18.20 3.05 -9.14
CA PRO A 8 17.05 3.79 -9.61
C PRO A 8 16.00 2.84 -10.19
N HIS A 9 14.75 3.07 -9.82
CA HIS A 9 13.64 2.24 -10.24
C HIS A 9 12.46 3.08 -10.66
N HIS A 10 11.89 2.76 -11.83
CA HIS A 10 10.66 3.34 -12.31
C HIS A 10 9.48 2.85 -11.48
N ASN A 11 8.48 3.71 -11.28
CA ASN A 11 7.35 3.41 -10.45
C ASN A 11 6.07 4.10 -10.95
N THR A 12 4.98 3.95 -10.21
CA THR A 12 3.66 4.48 -10.54
C THR A 12 3.59 6.02 -10.64
N TYR A 13 4.63 6.72 -10.23
CA TYR A 13 4.73 8.18 -10.32
C TYR A 13 5.42 8.66 -11.59
N ASP A 14 5.62 7.78 -12.57
CA ASP A 14 6.23 8.05 -13.88
C ASP A 14 7.64 8.65 -13.80
N ILE A 15 8.36 8.34 -12.74
CA ILE A 15 9.72 8.82 -12.46
C ILE A 15 10.55 7.71 -11.82
N GLU A 16 11.87 7.87 -11.86
CA GLU A 16 12.78 7.01 -11.11
C GLU A 16 12.98 7.57 -9.70
N PHE A 17 12.71 6.75 -8.68
CA PHE A 17 13.22 6.98 -7.36
C PHE A 17 14.64 6.44 -7.23
N TRP A 18 15.53 7.28 -6.74
CA TRP A 18 16.97 7.02 -6.59
C TRP A 18 17.30 6.68 -5.16
N GLY A 19 17.87 5.52 -4.95
CA GLY A 19 18.19 5.00 -3.63
C GLY A 19 17.03 4.28 -2.94
N PRO A 20 17.30 3.67 -1.79
CA PRO A 20 16.30 2.88 -1.08
C PRO A 20 15.12 3.71 -0.60
N SER A 21 13.93 3.16 -0.73
CA SER A 21 12.69 3.79 -0.25
C SER A 21 11.76 2.78 0.41
N GLY A 22 10.94 3.24 1.33
CA GLY A 22 9.94 2.40 2.00
C GLY A 22 9.02 1.71 1.00
N MET A 23 8.56 2.44 -0.03
CA MET A 23 7.65 1.90 -1.05
C MET A 23 8.24 0.67 -1.75
N ILE A 24 9.40 0.80 -2.42
CA ILE A 24 9.94 -0.31 -3.20
C ILE A 24 10.48 -1.43 -2.32
N ASN A 25 11.09 -1.09 -1.19
CA ASN A 25 11.66 -2.12 -0.32
C ASN A 25 10.59 -2.88 0.44
N SER A 26 9.40 -2.31 0.72
CA SER A 26 8.26 -3.09 1.23
C SER A 26 7.77 -4.13 0.21
N TYR A 27 7.73 -3.78 -1.09
CA TYR A 27 7.45 -4.77 -2.16
C TYR A 27 8.51 -5.86 -2.23
N TYR A 28 9.79 -5.48 -2.14
CA TYR A 28 10.88 -6.45 -2.18
C TYR A 28 10.85 -7.41 -0.99
N THR A 29 10.58 -6.88 0.21
CA THR A 29 10.41 -7.69 1.43
C THR A 29 9.23 -8.66 1.29
N GLY A 30 8.06 -8.17 0.85
CA GLY A 30 6.89 -9.03 0.60
C GLY A 30 7.13 -10.08 -0.49
N ALA A 31 7.84 -9.72 -1.55
CA ALA A 31 8.20 -10.67 -2.61
C ALA A 31 9.16 -11.77 -2.12
N LEU A 32 10.14 -11.43 -1.29
CA LEU A 32 11.03 -12.42 -0.66
C LEU A 32 10.24 -13.34 0.29
N GLN A 33 9.36 -12.79 1.11
CA GLN A 33 8.49 -13.55 2.00
C GLN A 33 7.63 -14.54 1.21
N ALA A 34 6.94 -14.09 0.17
CA ALA A 34 6.13 -14.94 -0.69
C ALA A 34 6.96 -16.03 -1.38
N PHE A 35 8.14 -15.68 -1.87
CA PHE A 35 9.04 -16.63 -2.53
C PHE A 35 9.55 -17.70 -1.57
N VAL A 36 9.88 -17.32 -0.33
CA VAL A 36 10.28 -18.25 0.72
C VAL A 36 9.13 -19.20 1.04
N ALA A 37 7.92 -18.68 1.29
CA ALA A 37 6.74 -19.50 1.61
C ALA A 37 6.42 -20.51 0.50
N MET A 38 6.44 -20.07 -0.78
CA MET A 38 6.22 -20.97 -1.92
C MET A 38 7.33 -22.03 -2.06
N GLY A 39 8.59 -21.63 -1.84
CA GLY A 39 9.72 -22.54 -1.94
C GLY A 39 9.67 -23.64 -0.86
N GLU A 40 9.31 -23.28 0.36
CA GLU A 40 9.16 -24.22 1.47
C GLU A 40 8.02 -25.20 1.26
N HIS A 41 6.87 -24.69 0.75
CA HIS A 41 5.78 -25.59 0.36
C HIS A 41 6.22 -26.62 -0.71
N LEU A 42 7.14 -26.24 -1.60
CA LEU A 42 7.72 -27.12 -2.61
C LEU A 42 8.95 -27.90 -2.12
N GLU A 43 9.22 -27.90 -0.81
CA GLU A 43 10.37 -28.59 -0.16
C GLU A 43 11.73 -28.18 -0.78
N LYS A 44 11.88 -26.90 -1.18
CA LYS A 44 13.12 -26.33 -1.69
C LYS A 44 13.98 -25.77 -0.55
N ASP A 45 15.30 -25.81 -0.72
CA ASP A 45 16.20 -25.08 0.18
C ASP A 45 16.06 -23.57 -0.06
N MET A 46 15.53 -22.86 0.93
CA MET A 46 15.28 -21.42 0.90
C MET A 46 16.25 -20.62 1.78
N THR A 47 17.33 -21.23 2.27
CA THR A 47 18.27 -20.62 3.22
C THR A 47 18.81 -19.28 2.73
N GLU A 48 19.31 -19.19 1.48
CA GLU A 48 19.81 -17.93 0.91
C GLU A 48 18.74 -16.81 0.89
N TYR A 49 17.50 -17.18 0.57
CA TYR A 49 16.40 -16.21 0.45
C TYR A 49 15.85 -15.79 1.79
N ARG A 50 15.89 -16.66 2.81
CA ARG A 50 15.59 -16.27 4.21
C ARG A 50 16.60 -15.24 4.71
N GLU A 51 17.90 -15.47 4.48
CA GLU A 51 18.94 -14.50 4.83
C GLU A 51 18.74 -13.14 4.12
N LEU A 52 18.26 -13.15 2.86
CA LEU A 52 17.94 -11.94 2.13
C LEU A 52 16.71 -11.25 2.70
N LEU A 53 15.69 -12.01 3.09
CA LEU A 53 14.48 -11.51 3.75
C LEU A 53 14.85 -10.82 5.07
N ASP A 54 15.64 -11.48 5.92
CA ASP A 54 16.09 -10.92 7.20
C ASP A 54 16.87 -9.61 7.01
N LYS A 55 17.77 -9.54 6.02
CA LYS A 55 18.49 -8.31 5.67
C LYS A 55 17.55 -7.21 5.16
N SER A 56 16.52 -7.58 4.41
CA SER A 56 15.53 -6.63 3.89
C SER A 56 14.70 -6.04 5.02
N ILE A 57 14.24 -6.87 5.96
CA ILE A 57 13.50 -6.44 7.16
C ILE A 57 14.37 -5.51 7.99
N ASP A 58 15.61 -5.92 8.32
CA ASP A 58 16.56 -5.10 9.09
C ASP A 58 16.78 -3.72 8.45
N TYR A 59 16.96 -3.69 7.11
CA TYR A 59 17.15 -2.43 6.40
C TYR A 59 15.91 -1.53 6.46
N MET A 60 14.72 -2.09 6.23
CA MET A 60 13.46 -1.36 6.34
C MET A 60 13.31 -0.74 7.73
N GLU A 61 13.52 -1.53 8.77
CA GLU A 61 13.25 -1.14 10.14
C GLU A 61 14.28 -0.19 10.75
N ASN A 62 15.56 -0.30 10.36
CA ASN A 62 16.65 0.42 10.98
C ASN A 62 17.25 1.51 10.11
N GLN A 63 16.99 1.53 8.80
CA GLN A 63 17.55 2.51 7.88
C GLN A 63 16.47 3.37 7.19
N LEU A 64 15.26 2.86 7.02
CA LEU A 64 14.19 3.60 6.34
C LEU A 64 13.08 4.08 7.28
N TYR A 65 12.98 3.57 8.50
CA TYR A 65 12.05 4.06 9.52
C TYR A 65 12.70 5.21 10.31
N ASP A 66 12.09 6.41 10.28
CA ASP A 66 12.65 7.61 10.91
C ASP A 66 12.21 7.83 12.36
N GLY A 67 11.55 6.82 12.95
CA GLY A 67 10.95 6.85 14.29
C GLY A 67 9.45 7.16 14.30
N GLU A 68 8.87 7.51 13.13
CA GLU A 68 7.43 7.78 13.00
C GLU A 68 6.86 7.21 11.69
N TYR A 69 7.59 7.33 10.56
CA TYR A 69 7.19 6.78 9.27
C TYR A 69 8.39 6.40 8.41
N PHE A 70 8.13 5.60 7.36
CA PHE A 70 9.15 5.18 6.41
C PHE A 70 9.44 6.26 5.39
N ILE A 71 10.72 6.45 5.07
CA ILE A 71 11.27 7.50 4.21
C ILE A 71 12.00 6.93 3.00
N GLN A 72 12.54 7.82 2.16
CA GLN A 72 13.50 7.51 1.12
C GLN A 72 14.88 8.04 1.50
N ASN A 73 15.89 7.18 1.40
CA ASN A 73 17.30 7.57 1.46
C ASN A 73 17.77 7.85 0.03
N ILE A 74 17.73 9.12 -0.38
CA ILE A 74 18.16 9.53 -1.72
C ILE A 74 19.64 9.19 -1.91
N ARG A 75 19.93 8.37 -2.92
CA ARG A 75 21.28 7.94 -3.26
C ARG A 75 21.41 7.86 -4.77
N TRP A 76 22.43 8.50 -5.34
CA TRP A 76 22.71 8.47 -6.78
C TRP A 76 24.20 8.31 -7.11
N LYS A 77 25.06 8.32 -6.08
CA LYS A 77 26.49 8.06 -6.19
C LYS A 77 26.79 6.62 -5.77
N GLU A 78 27.85 6.05 -6.33
CA GLU A 78 28.29 4.69 -6.01
C GLU A 78 27.25 3.59 -6.32
N LEU A 79 26.43 3.83 -7.33
CA LEU A 79 25.49 2.87 -7.88
C LEU A 79 26.03 2.28 -9.20
N GLN A 80 25.41 1.19 -9.69
CA GLN A 80 25.70 0.64 -11.01
C GLN A 80 25.09 1.50 -12.12
N ALA A 81 23.97 2.17 -11.83
CA ALA A 81 23.34 3.10 -12.77
C ALA A 81 24.25 4.29 -13.10
N SER A 82 24.10 4.79 -14.31
CA SER A 82 24.81 5.98 -14.77
C SER A 82 24.43 7.21 -13.93
N ASP A 83 25.42 8.08 -13.64
CA ASP A 83 25.21 9.32 -12.91
C ASP A 83 24.12 10.16 -13.60
N PRO A 84 23.01 10.49 -12.91
CA PRO A 84 21.89 11.21 -13.49
C PRO A 84 22.25 12.62 -13.96
N THR A 85 23.33 13.20 -13.46
CA THR A 85 23.81 14.53 -13.85
C THR A 85 24.53 14.50 -15.20
N LYS A 86 24.97 13.32 -15.67
CA LYS A 86 25.72 13.10 -16.90
C LYS A 86 24.89 12.49 -18.02
N VAL A 87 23.67 12.04 -17.73
CA VAL A 87 22.77 11.47 -18.73
C VAL A 87 22.19 12.58 -19.58
N GLN A 88 22.58 12.66 -20.86
CA GLN A 88 21.93 13.55 -21.82
C GLN A 88 20.60 12.94 -22.27
N SER A 89 19.50 13.59 -21.95
CA SER A 89 18.21 13.33 -22.59
C SER A 89 17.77 14.58 -23.37
N VAL A 90 16.83 14.39 -24.28
CA VAL A 90 16.30 15.47 -25.16
C VAL A 90 15.84 16.70 -24.37
N ASN A 91 15.53 16.52 -23.07
CA ASN A 91 15.02 17.58 -22.17
C ASN A 91 15.96 17.91 -20.99
N SER A 92 17.23 17.48 -20.99
CA SER A 92 18.10 17.55 -19.81
C SER A 92 19.38 18.38 -20.00
N ASN A 93 19.30 19.48 -20.73
CA ASN A 93 20.34 20.50 -20.61
C ASN A 93 20.09 21.30 -19.32
N TYR A 94 20.76 20.89 -18.25
CA TYR A 94 20.69 21.63 -17.00
C TYR A 94 21.50 22.93 -17.09
N SER A 95 20.94 24.03 -16.61
CA SER A 95 21.73 25.22 -16.30
C SER A 95 22.75 24.94 -15.21
N LYS A 96 23.72 25.82 -15.01
CA LYS A 96 24.68 25.69 -13.93
C LYS A 96 23.97 25.60 -12.56
N GLU A 97 22.96 26.44 -12.35
CA GLU A 97 22.16 26.46 -11.12
C GLU A 97 21.40 25.14 -10.94
N GLY A 98 20.92 24.54 -12.03
CA GLY A 98 20.29 23.24 -12.03
C GLY A 98 21.25 22.11 -11.63
N LEU A 99 22.49 22.15 -12.12
CA LEU A 99 23.55 21.20 -11.72
C LEU A 99 23.96 21.39 -10.27
N ASP A 100 24.11 22.62 -9.79
CA ASP A 100 24.42 22.91 -8.40
C ASP A 100 23.31 22.42 -7.46
N LEU A 101 22.06 22.54 -7.87
CA LEU A 101 20.91 22.02 -7.13
C LEU A 101 20.94 20.48 -7.05
N LEU A 102 21.19 19.81 -8.19
CA LEU A 102 21.28 18.35 -8.25
C LEU A 102 22.44 17.82 -7.37
N GLU A 103 23.58 18.51 -7.37
CA GLU A 103 24.71 18.12 -6.54
C GLU A 103 24.39 18.28 -5.04
N LYS A 104 23.58 19.27 -4.68
CA LYS A 104 23.18 19.55 -3.30
C LYS A 104 22.05 18.64 -2.81
N GLU A 105 21.01 18.43 -3.62
CA GLU A 105 19.76 17.75 -3.21
C GLU A 105 19.60 16.35 -3.82
N GLY A 106 20.46 15.98 -4.78
CA GLY A 106 20.31 14.75 -5.55
C GLY A 106 19.36 14.89 -6.75
N PRO A 107 18.99 13.77 -7.39
CA PRO A 107 18.08 13.76 -8.54
C PRO A 107 16.77 14.47 -8.23
N LYS A 108 16.18 15.11 -9.26
CA LYS A 108 14.87 15.73 -9.16
C LYS A 108 13.79 14.70 -8.82
N TYR A 109 12.67 15.20 -8.30
CA TYR A 109 11.41 14.47 -8.16
C TYR A 109 11.49 13.29 -7.19
N GLN A 110 12.33 13.43 -6.17
CA GLN A 110 12.39 12.48 -5.06
C GLN A 110 11.46 12.93 -3.93
N TYR A 111 11.09 12.00 -3.02
CA TYR A 111 10.32 12.39 -1.84
C TYR A 111 11.16 12.50 -0.55
N GLY A 112 12.31 11.86 -0.49
CA GLY A 112 13.25 11.97 0.62
C GLY A 112 12.57 11.70 1.97
N LYS A 113 12.57 12.72 2.84
CA LYS A 113 11.94 12.66 4.18
C LYS A 113 10.43 12.89 4.18
N GLY A 114 9.76 12.79 3.03
CA GLY A 114 8.31 12.90 2.94
C GLY A 114 7.58 11.70 3.54
N CYS A 115 6.42 11.96 4.14
CA CYS A 115 5.47 10.94 4.55
C CYS A 115 4.65 10.53 3.32
N LEU A 116 5.06 9.45 2.65
CA LEU A 116 4.44 8.97 1.41
C LEU A 116 3.26 8.06 1.74
N SER A 117 2.08 8.30 1.17
CA SER A 117 0.86 7.56 1.52
C SER A 117 0.95 6.06 1.22
N ASP A 118 1.51 5.69 0.09
CA ASP A 118 1.78 4.29 -0.27
C ASP A 118 3.21 3.83 0.09
N GLY A 119 3.82 4.49 1.08
CA GLY A 119 5.21 4.23 1.50
C GLY A 119 5.49 2.82 2.02
N VAL A 120 4.46 2.04 2.32
CA VAL A 120 4.55 0.63 2.78
C VAL A 120 3.55 -0.27 2.04
N VAL A 121 3.23 0.07 0.80
CA VAL A 121 2.22 -0.63 0.00
C VAL A 121 2.55 -2.12 -0.22
N GLY A 122 3.82 -2.51 -0.20
CA GLY A 122 4.21 -3.91 -0.31
C GLY A 122 3.78 -4.72 0.92
N ALA A 123 3.82 -4.15 2.13
CA ALA A 123 3.30 -4.80 3.34
C ALA A 123 1.78 -5.01 3.25
N TRP A 124 1.03 -4.00 2.78
CA TRP A 124 -0.39 -4.15 2.48
C TRP A 124 -0.67 -5.30 1.49
N LEU A 125 0.13 -5.39 0.41
CA LEU A 125 -0.06 -6.45 -0.58
C LEU A 125 0.21 -7.85 0.01
N SER A 126 1.18 -7.97 0.92
CA SER A 126 1.43 -9.23 1.65
C SER A 126 0.20 -9.67 2.43
N LEU A 127 -0.45 -8.76 3.18
CA LEU A 127 -1.70 -9.05 3.90
C LEU A 127 -2.84 -9.45 2.95
N VAL A 128 -3.01 -8.74 1.82
CA VAL A 128 -4.02 -9.08 0.79
C VAL A 128 -3.78 -10.48 0.22
N CYS A 129 -2.53 -10.90 0.09
CA CYS A 129 -2.15 -12.24 -0.36
C CYS A 129 -2.22 -13.31 0.75
N GLY A 130 -2.65 -12.95 1.96
CA GLY A 130 -2.75 -13.90 3.08
C GLY A 130 -1.42 -14.26 3.72
N LEU A 131 -0.39 -13.44 3.54
CA LEU A 131 0.88 -13.57 4.24
C LEU A 131 0.84 -12.77 5.56
N ASP A 132 1.59 -13.23 6.54
CA ASP A 132 1.81 -12.48 7.78
C ASP A 132 2.66 -11.23 7.53
N GLU A 133 2.69 -10.33 8.50
CA GLU A 133 3.56 -9.16 8.45
C GLU A 133 5.03 -9.55 8.66
N ALA A 134 5.86 -9.28 7.65
CA ALA A 134 7.30 -9.49 7.75
C ALA A 134 8.02 -8.34 8.49
N ILE A 135 7.52 -7.11 8.34
CA ILE A 135 8.06 -5.89 8.96
C ILE A 135 7.33 -5.65 10.29
N ASP A 136 8.01 -5.11 11.31
CA ASP A 136 7.39 -4.81 12.60
C ASP A 136 6.06 -4.05 12.46
N ARG A 137 4.99 -4.71 12.85
CA ARG A 137 3.61 -4.21 12.81
C ARG A 137 3.44 -2.83 13.45
N LYS A 138 4.16 -2.56 14.55
CA LYS A 138 4.09 -1.25 15.22
C LYS A 138 4.66 -0.14 14.35
N LYS A 139 5.71 -0.42 13.58
CA LYS A 139 6.31 0.55 12.65
C LYS A 139 5.41 0.77 11.43
N ILE A 140 4.78 -0.29 10.89
CA ILE A 140 3.78 -0.19 9.83
C ILE A 140 2.59 0.65 10.32
N LEU A 141 2.01 0.32 11.46
CA LEU A 141 0.89 1.07 12.05
C LEU A 141 1.27 2.53 12.31
N SER A 142 2.46 2.80 12.85
CA SER A 142 2.95 4.17 13.07
C SER A 142 3.02 4.97 11.76
N HIS A 143 3.49 4.35 10.68
CA HIS A 143 3.50 4.96 9.35
C HIS A 143 2.07 5.30 8.87
N LEU A 144 1.15 4.35 8.94
CA LEU A 144 -0.25 4.54 8.51
C LEU A 144 -0.98 5.63 9.32
N LEU A 145 -0.75 5.68 10.63
CA LEU A 145 -1.27 6.73 11.50
C LEU A 145 -0.69 8.10 11.14
N SER A 146 0.57 8.15 10.76
CA SER A 146 1.23 9.37 10.27
C SER A 146 0.65 9.83 8.94
N VAL A 147 0.40 8.90 8.01
CA VAL A 147 -0.28 9.18 6.73
C VAL A 147 -1.68 9.75 7.00
N HIS A 148 -2.49 9.11 7.84
CA HIS A 148 -3.81 9.63 8.21
C HIS A 148 -3.72 11.04 8.83
N LYS A 149 -2.79 11.26 9.76
CA LYS A 149 -2.60 12.52 10.48
C LYS A 149 -2.15 13.66 9.57
N TYR A 150 -1.18 13.41 8.69
CA TYR A 150 -0.49 14.46 7.95
C TYR A 150 -1.02 14.65 6.53
N ASN A 151 -1.49 13.58 5.88
CA ASN A 151 -1.89 13.62 4.48
C ASN A 151 -3.39 13.78 4.28
N LEU A 152 -4.25 13.34 5.22
CA LEU A 152 -5.69 13.51 5.10
C LEU A 152 -6.09 14.98 5.31
N LYS A 153 -6.71 15.56 4.27
CA LYS A 153 -7.23 16.93 4.28
C LYS A 153 -8.75 16.91 4.27
N ARG A 154 -9.38 17.70 5.15
CA ARG A 154 -10.85 17.82 5.23
C ARG A 154 -11.41 18.72 4.12
N ASN A 155 -10.60 19.63 3.62
CA ASN A 155 -10.86 20.42 2.43
C ASN A 155 -9.55 20.86 1.79
N LEU A 156 -9.59 21.20 0.53
CA LEU A 156 -8.45 21.59 -0.30
C LEU A 156 -8.48 23.08 -0.72
N ARG A 157 -9.30 23.92 -0.04
CA ARG A 157 -9.44 25.37 -0.37
C ARG A 157 -8.11 26.14 -0.36
N LYS A 158 -7.19 25.75 0.50
CA LYS A 158 -5.86 26.37 0.64
C LYS A 158 -4.74 25.51 0.07
N HIS A 159 -5.09 24.39 -0.54
CA HIS A 159 -4.12 23.45 -1.09
C HIS A 159 -3.81 23.84 -2.54
N VAL A 160 -2.52 23.83 -2.87
CA VAL A 160 -2.05 24.11 -4.23
C VAL A 160 -1.60 22.80 -4.87
N ASN A 161 -2.29 22.42 -5.94
CA ASN A 161 -1.91 21.30 -6.79
C ASN A 161 -1.72 21.83 -8.21
N PRO A 162 -0.46 21.99 -8.67
CA PRO A 162 -0.20 22.65 -9.96
C PRO A 162 -0.47 21.76 -11.18
N GLN A 163 -0.64 20.44 -11.00
CA GLN A 163 -0.81 19.53 -12.12
C GLN A 163 -2.27 19.11 -12.31
N ARG A 164 -2.72 18.06 -11.66
CA ARG A 164 -4.07 17.50 -11.83
C ARG A 164 -4.99 17.92 -10.70
N SER A 165 -5.16 19.21 -10.53
CA SER A 165 -5.99 19.80 -9.46
C SER A 165 -7.44 19.31 -9.49
N THR A 166 -7.93 18.86 -10.64
CA THR A 166 -9.30 18.36 -10.80
C THR A 166 -9.58 17.01 -10.13
N PHE A 167 -8.56 16.29 -9.66
CA PHE A 167 -8.78 15.02 -8.96
C PHE A 167 -9.46 15.24 -7.60
N ALA A 168 -9.14 16.31 -6.89
CA ALA A 168 -9.84 16.78 -5.70
C ALA A 168 -9.49 18.26 -5.46
N LEU A 169 -10.47 19.11 -5.20
CA LEU A 169 -10.26 20.56 -5.07
C LEU A 169 -11.33 21.24 -4.20
N GLY A 170 -11.06 22.46 -3.79
CA GLY A 170 -12.02 23.34 -3.11
C GLY A 170 -12.49 22.78 -1.78
N ASP A 171 -13.79 22.59 -1.64
CA ASP A 171 -14.40 22.07 -0.42
C ASP A 171 -14.26 20.56 -0.24
N GLU A 172 -13.81 19.87 -1.27
CA GLU A 172 -13.56 18.45 -1.22
C GLU A 172 -12.38 18.14 -0.30
N GLY A 173 -12.48 17.04 0.46
CA GLY A 173 -11.37 16.45 1.20
C GLY A 173 -10.63 15.41 0.37
N GLY A 174 -9.50 14.93 0.87
CA GLY A 174 -8.75 13.85 0.25
C GLY A 174 -7.43 13.54 0.94
N LEU A 175 -6.90 12.36 0.66
CA LEU A 175 -5.60 11.92 1.15
C LEU A 175 -4.51 12.32 0.13
N LEU A 176 -3.66 13.27 0.51
CA LEU A 176 -2.52 13.66 -0.33
C LEU A 176 -1.54 12.50 -0.50
N LEU A 177 -0.89 12.41 -1.66
CA LEU A 177 0.13 11.38 -1.89
C LEU A 177 1.34 11.54 -0.98
N CYS A 178 1.77 12.78 -0.69
CA CYS A 178 2.91 12.99 0.19
C CYS A 178 2.86 14.36 0.88
N SER A 179 3.34 14.41 2.12
CA SER A 179 3.59 15.65 2.84
C SER A 179 4.94 15.60 3.58
N TRP A 180 5.42 16.76 4.02
CA TRP A 180 6.70 16.87 4.73
C TRP A 180 6.49 17.51 6.11
N PRO A 181 5.84 16.82 7.06
CA PRO A 181 5.47 17.40 8.36
C PRO A 181 6.68 17.77 9.22
N LYS A 182 7.81 17.08 9.03
CA LYS A 182 9.07 17.32 9.75
C LYS A 182 10.04 18.24 8.97
N GLY A 183 9.57 18.83 7.85
CA GLY A 183 10.44 19.57 6.94
C GLY A 183 11.23 18.66 6.00
N GLY A 184 12.24 19.23 5.33
CA GLY A 184 13.07 18.49 4.37
C GLY A 184 12.39 18.29 2.99
N LYS A 185 11.36 19.08 2.68
CA LYS A 185 10.80 19.12 1.32
C LYS A 185 11.86 19.65 0.37
N LEU A 186 12.14 18.91 -0.69
CA LEU A 186 13.07 19.30 -1.73
C LEU A 186 12.50 20.48 -2.54
N GLN A 187 13.37 21.24 -3.22
CA GLN A 187 12.93 22.32 -4.11
C GLN A 187 12.13 21.78 -5.31
N LEU A 188 12.51 20.59 -5.80
CA LEU A 188 11.83 19.89 -6.87
C LEU A 188 11.41 18.49 -6.38
N PRO A 189 10.38 18.40 -5.52
CA PRO A 189 9.86 17.13 -5.05
C PRO A 189 9.17 16.38 -6.17
N PHE A 190 8.83 15.09 -5.99
CA PHE A 190 8.11 14.38 -7.03
C PHE A 190 6.77 15.07 -7.36
N VAL A 191 6.47 15.12 -8.65
CA VAL A 191 5.49 16.05 -9.22
C VAL A 191 4.06 15.80 -8.75
N TYR A 192 3.72 14.55 -8.40
CA TYR A 192 2.37 14.18 -7.95
C TYR A 192 2.15 14.31 -6.44
N SER A 193 3.14 14.76 -5.68
CA SER A 193 3.08 14.84 -4.20
C SER A 193 1.83 15.54 -3.66
N ASN A 194 1.33 16.53 -4.40
CA ASN A 194 0.17 17.33 -4.00
C ASN A 194 -1.18 16.76 -4.48
N GLU A 195 -1.18 15.63 -5.16
CA GLU A 195 -2.39 15.03 -5.71
C GLU A 195 -3.11 14.13 -4.71
N VAL A 196 -4.36 13.82 -5.03
CA VAL A 196 -5.20 12.86 -4.34
C VAL A 196 -5.56 11.76 -5.35
N TRP A 197 -5.17 10.53 -5.06
CA TRP A 197 -5.46 9.37 -5.92
C TRP A 197 -6.37 8.40 -5.19
N THR A 198 -7.57 8.21 -5.70
CA THR A 198 -8.63 7.43 -5.07
C THR A 198 -8.19 5.99 -4.74
N GLY A 199 -7.43 5.36 -5.64
CA GLY A 199 -6.93 4.01 -5.39
C GLY A 199 -5.93 3.94 -4.24
N ILE A 200 -5.11 4.98 -4.03
CA ILE A 200 -4.21 5.06 -2.87
C ILE A 200 -5.00 5.34 -1.60
N GLU A 201 -6.06 6.16 -1.65
CA GLU A 201 -6.95 6.37 -0.51
C GLU A 201 -7.54 5.05 -0.02
N TYR A 202 -8.06 4.20 -0.92
CA TYR A 202 -8.61 2.89 -0.57
C TYR A 202 -7.55 1.90 -0.10
N GLN A 203 -6.35 1.94 -0.68
CA GLN A 203 -5.23 1.11 -0.24
C GLN A 203 -4.85 1.43 1.21
N VAL A 204 -4.64 2.71 1.54
CA VAL A 204 -4.31 3.13 2.91
C VAL A 204 -5.45 2.85 3.87
N ALA A 205 -6.69 3.10 3.46
CA ALA A 205 -7.87 2.81 4.28
C ALA A 205 -7.97 1.33 4.64
N SER A 206 -7.84 0.44 3.65
CA SER A 206 -7.88 -1.00 3.89
C SER A 206 -6.68 -1.50 4.72
N HIS A 207 -5.49 -0.90 4.54
CA HIS A 207 -4.33 -1.23 5.35
C HIS A 207 -4.54 -0.85 6.83
N LEU A 208 -5.09 0.35 7.11
CA LEU A 208 -5.51 0.74 8.47
C LEU A 208 -6.55 -0.24 9.06
N MET A 209 -7.49 -0.73 8.24
CA MET A 209 -8.49 -1.71 8.67
C MET A 209 -7.83 -3.06 9.01
N PHE A 210 -6.88 -3.55 8.23
CA PHE A 210 -6.08 -4.74 8.56
C PHE A 210 -5.37 -4.58 9.90
N GLU A 211 -4.85 -3.38 10.19
CA GLU A 211 -4.19 -3.05 11.45
C GLU A 211 -5.15 -2.84 12.64
N GLY A 212 -6.46 -2.99 12.44
CA GLY A 212 -7.47 -2.79 13.47
C GLY A 212 -7.94 -1.35 13.65
N GLU A 213 -7.38 -0.39 12.90
CA GLU A 213 -7.77 1.03 12.93
C GLU A 213 -8.95 1.31 11.97
N VAL A 214 -10.04 0.57 12.16
CA VAL A 214 -11.21 0.57 11.28
C VAL A 214 -11.79 1.98 11.10
N GLU A 215 -11.98 2.73 12.19
CA GLU A 215 -12.57 4.08 12.10
C GLU A 215 -11.69 5.06 11.33
N LYS A 216 -10.37 4.95 11.42
CA LYS A 216 -9.46 5.79 10.62
C LYS A 216 -9.49 5.40 9.15
N GLY A 217 -9.58 4.11 8.85
CA GLY A 217 -9.81 3.63 7.50
C GLY A 217 -11.13 4.15 6.93
N LEU A 218 -12.24 4.02 7.66
CA LEU A 218 -13.55 4.54 7.28
C LEU A 218 -13.57 6.06 7.12
N ASP A 219 -12.77 6.78 7.89
CA ASP A 219 -12.63 8.23 7.78
C ASP A 219 -12.06 8.63 6.41
N ILE A 220 -11.04 7.94 5.93
CA ILE A 220 -10.50 8.12 4.57
C ILE A 220 -11.57 7.77 3.53
N VAL A 221 -12.26 6.63 3.68
CA VAL A 221 -13.31 6.19 2.74
C VAL A 221 -14.44 7.21 2.66
N ARG A 222 -14.95 7.70 3.80
CA ARG A 222 -15.99 8.75 3.84
C ARG A 222 -15.53 10.00 3.12
N THR A 223 -14.31 10.47 3.41
CA THR A 223 -13.71 11.65 2.74
C THR A 223 -13.62 11.47 1.22
N CYS A 224 -13.23 10.29 0.76
CA CYS A 224 -13.22 9.94 -0.65
C CYS A 224 -14.65 9.91 -1.24
N ARG A 225 -15.59 9.20 -0.60
CA ARG A 225 -16.94 9.03 -1.13
C ARG A 225 -17.76 10.32 -1.11
N ASP A 226 -17.50 11.23 -0.19
CA ASP A 226 -18.13 12.55 -0.16
C ASP A 226 -17.82 13.36 -1.43
N ARG A 227 -16.68 13.13 -2.10
CA ARG A 227 -16.38 13.73 -3.42
C ARG A 227 -17.25 13.14 -4.52
N TYR A 228 -17.62 11.87 -4.43
CA TYR A 228 -18.34 11.10 -5.45
C TYR A 228 -19.80 10.84 -5.05
N ASP A 229 -20.45 11.81 -4.45
CA ASP A 229 -21.82 11.67 -3.90
C ASP A 229 -22.94 11.88 -4.94
N GLY A 230 -22.59 12.15 -6.17
CA GLY A 230 -23.53 12.38 -7.27
C GLY A 230 -23.97 13.84 -7.47
N ARG A 231 -23.58 14.76 -6.57
CA ARG A 231 -23.91 16.20 -6.73
C ARG A 231 -23.00 16.90 -7.72
N VAL A 232 -21.70 16.64 -7.64
CA VAL A 232 -20.69 17.24 -8.49
C VAL A 232 -19.98 16.18 -9.33
N ARG A 233 -19.62 15.06 -8.71
CA ARG A 233 -18.93 13.95 -9.36
C ARG A 233 -19.81 12.73 -9.47
N ASN A 234 -19.69 12.01 -10.60
CA ASN A 234 -20.38 10.75 -10.79
C ASN A 234 -19.84 9.69 -9.80
N PRO A 235 -20.70 9.06 -8.98
CA PRO A 235 -20.28 8.06 -7.99
C PRO A 235 -19.71 6.77 -8.59
N PHE A 236 -19.92 6.53 -9.87
CA PHE A 236 -19.45 5.35 -10.60
C PHE A 236 -18.29 5.64 -11.55
N ASN A 237 -17.70 6.82 -11.46
CA ASN A 237 -16.65 7.26 -12.37
C ASN A 237 -15.48 7.85 -11.58
N GLU A 238 -14.42 7.07 -11.42
CA GLU A 238 -13.16 7.52 -10.88
C GLU A 238 -12.55 8.60 -11.77
N TYR A 239 -12.22 9.76 -11.21
CA TYR A 239 -11.68 10.87 -11.97
C TYR A 239 -10.18 10.77 -12.21
N GLU A 240 -9.51 9.81 -11.56
CA GLU A 240 -8.10 9.55 -11.74
C GLU A 240 -7.82 9.01 -13.14
N CYS A 241 -6.91 9.69 -13.86
CA CYS A 241 -6.47 9.31 -15.21
C CYS A 241 -7.60 9.01 -16.21
N GLY A 242 -8.64 9.84 -16.21
CA GLY A 242 -9.70 9.80 -17.22
C GLY A 242 -10.69 8.67 -17.07
N ALA A 243 -10.94 8.22 -15.84
CA ALA A 243 -11.97 7.22 -15.51
C ALA A 243 -11.67 5.76 -15.98
N TRP A 244 -10.49 5.50 -16.48
CA TRP A 244 -10.09 4.17 -16.97
C TRP A 244 -9.02 3.49 -16.10
N TYR A 245 -8.60 4.14 -15.03
CA TYR A 245 -7.51 3.65 -14.20
C TYR A 245 -8.02 2.71 -13.10
N ALA A 246 -7.55 1.47 -13.12
CA ALA A 246 -8.07 0.41 -12.25
C ALA A 246 -7.50 0.43 -10.80
N ARG A 247 -6.75 1.45 -10.39
CA ARG A 247 -6.15 1.53 -9.04
C ARG A 247 -7.21 1.52 -7.94
N ALA A 248 -8.40 2.04 -8.21
CA ALA A 248 -9.55 1.99 -7.28
C ALA A 248 -10.00 0.57 -6.93
N MET A 249 -9.56 -0.46 -7.68
CA MET A 249 -9.78 -1.86 -7.32
C MET A 249 -9.15 -2.24 -5.97
N SER A 250 -8.22 -1.46 -5.44
CA SER A 250 -7.73 -1.60 -4.06
C SER A 250 -8.85 -1.55 -3.01
N SER A 251 -10.02 -0.99 -3.38
CA SER A 251 -11.23 -1.01 -2.53
C SER A 251 -11.71 -2.40 -2.15
N TYR A 252 -11.45 -3.43 -2.96
CA TYR A 252 -11.82 -4.80 -2.63
C TYR A 252 -11.11 -5.33 -1.38
N ALA A 253 -9.90 -4.86 -1.10
CA ALA A 253 -9.18 -5.22 0.12
C ALA A 253 -9.90 -4.79 1.41
N MET A 254 -10.79 -3.80 1.34
CA MET A 254 -11.61 -3.40 2.50
C MET A 254 -12.56 -4.51 2.93
N LEU A 255 -13.14 -5.27 1.99
CA LEU A 255 -13.99 -6.41 2.33
C LEU A 255 -13.18 -7.46 3.10
N GLN A 256 -11.99 -7.80 2.61
CA GLN A 256 -11.11 -8.75 3.27
C GLN A 256 -10.67 -8.24 4.65
N ALA A 257 -10.23 -6.97 4.74
CA ALA A 257 -9.78 -6.37 5.99
C ALA A 257 -10.87 -6.27 7.06
N LEU A 258 -12.13 -6.01 6.66
CA LEU A 258 -13.26 -5.88 7.58
C LEU A 258 -13.82 -7.23 8.02
N THR A 259 -13.93 -8.19 7.09
CA THR A 259 -14.47 -9.52 7.35
C THR A 259 -13.44 -10.49 7.91
N GLY A 260 -12.16 -10.22 7.66
CA GLY A 260 -11.06 -11.12 7.99
C GLY A 260 -11.12 -12.45 7.24
N ILE A 261 -11.89 -12.53 6.14
CA ILE A 261 -12.03 -13.76 5.36
C ILE A 261 -10.76 -13.98 4.54
N GLN A 262 -10.14 -15.12 4.78
CA GLN A 262 -9.01 -15.65 4.00
C GLN A 262 -9.25 -17.14 3.73
N TYR A 263 -8.95 -17.58 2.53
CA TYR A 263 -9.05 -18.99 2.16
C TYR A 263 -7.69 -19.49 1.67
N ASP A 264 -7.10 -20.40 2.44
CA ASP A 264 -5.91 -21.12 2.03
C ASP A 264 -6.32 -22.35 1.22
N ALA A 265 -6.09 -22.29 -0.09
CA ALA A 265 -6.43 -23.36 -1.03
C ALA A 265 -5.46 -24.56 -0.93
N VAL A 266 -4.28 -24.39 -0.36
CA VAL A 266 -3.28 -25.45 -0.16
C VAL A 266 -3.81 -26.46 0.86
N ASP A 267 -4.25 -25.99 2.00
CA ASP A 267 -4.74 -26.80 3.10
C ASP A 267 -6.27 -26.89 3.14
N SER A 268 -6.97 -26.18 2.26
CA SER A 268 -8.44 -26.03 2.25
C SER A 268 -8.94 -25.49 3.58
N THR A 269 -8.30 -24.44 4.09
CA THR A 269 -8.61 -23.82 5.39
C THR A 269 -9.23 -22.46 5.19
N LEU A 270 -10.34 -22.20 5.87
CA LEU A 270 -11.01 -20.89 5.91
C LEU A 270 -10.69 -20.20 7.23
N TYR A 271 -10.23 -18.96 7.15
CA TYR A 271 -10.03 -18.08 8.30
C TYR A 271 -11.05 -16.95 8.27
N ILE A 272 -11.60 -16.58 9.43
CA ILE A 272 -12.53 -15.46 9.62
C ILE A 272 -12.09 -14.72 10.89
N ASP A 273 -11.55 -13.49 10.73
CA ASP A 273 -11.20 -12.60 11.85
C ASP A 273 -11.95 -11.27 11.69
N SER A 274 -13.23 -11.29 12.03
CA SER A 274 -14.17 -10.21 11.76
C SER A 274 -13.89 -8.96 12.61
N ARG A 275 -13.90 -7.79 11.94
CA ARG A 275 -13.88 -6.46 12.57
C ARG A 275 -15.23 -5.73 12.49
N ILE A 276 -16.27 -6.42 12.00
CA ILE A 276 -17.62 -5.86 11.80
C ILE A 276 -18.68 -6.59 12.61
N GLY A 277 -18.27 -7.44 13.57
CA GLY A 277 -19.16 -8.18 14.47
C GLY A 277 -19.39 -9.62 14.05
N ASP A 278 -20.35 -10.25 14.73
CA ASP A 278 -20.57 -11.70 14.69
C ASP A 278 -21.68 -12.14 13.72
N ASP A 279 -22.28 -11.18 13.01
CA ASP A 279 -23.33 -11.41 12.03
C ASP A 279 -23.04 -10.64 10.75
N PHE A 280 -22.58 -11.33 9.72
CA PHE A 280 -22.38 -10.74 8.40
C PHE A 280 -22.34 -11.80 7.29
N THR A 281 -22.56 -11.35 6.08
CA THR A 281 -22.42 -12.14 4.85
C THR A 281 -21.48 -11.44 3.90
N SER A 282 -20.55 -12.18 3.33
CA SER A 282 -19.60 -11.72 2.32
C SER A 282 -19.50 -12.73 1.18
N PHE A 283 -18.68 -12.42 0.19
CA PHE A 283 -18.47 -13.23 -1.00
C PHE A 283 -17.13 -13.97 -0.89
N LEU A 284 -17.12 -15.24 -1.30
CA LEU A 284 -15.91 -16.03 -1.50
C LEU A 284 -15.93 -16.66 -2.87
N SER A 285 -14.82 -16.53 -3.61
CA SER A 285 -14.57 -17.23 -4.87
C SER A 285 -13.30 -18.04 -4.77
N THR A 286 -13.36 -19.28 -5.22
CA THR A 286 -12.24 -20.22 -5.32
C THR A 286 -12.10 -20.69 -6.77
N GLU A 287 -11.07 -21.49 -7.06
CA GLU A 287 -10.90 -22.09 -8.40
C GLU A 287 -12.12 -22.90 -8.84
N THR A 288 -12.77 -23.61 -7.91
CA THR A 288 -13.79 -24.61 -8.20
C THR A 288 -15.22 -24.14 -8.00
N GLY A 289 -15.43 -22.98 -7.37
CA GLY A 289 -16.76 -22.45 -7.11
C GLY A 289 -16.77 -21.13 -6.36
N PHE A 290 -17.97 -20.60 -6.19
CA PHE A 290 -18.17 -19.36 -5.43
C PHE A 290 -19.47 -19.40 -4.63
N GLY A 291 -19.57 -18.52 -3.64
CA GLY A 291 -20.74 -18.45 -2.79
C GLY A 291 -20.65 -17.35 -1.74
N ASN A 292 -21.56 -17.43 -0.79
CA ASN A 292 -21.56 -16.58 0.39
C ASN A 292 -20.84 -17.27 1.55
N VAL A 293 -20.12 -16.48 2.33
CA VAL A 293 -19.43 -16.91 3.54
C VAL A 293 -19.58 -15.82 4.60
N GLY A 294 -19.58 -16.18 5.87
CA GLY A 294 -19.67 -15.19 6.94
C GLY A 294 -19.89 -15.83 8.29
N LEU A 295 -20.38 -15.01 9.21
CA LEU A 295 -20.77 -15.43 10.55
C LEU A 295 -22.28 -15.24 10.74
N LYS A 296 -22.91 -16.16 11.48
CA LYS A 296 -24.26 -16.05 11.99
C LYS A 296 -24.24 -16.43 13.48
N ASP A 297 -24.59 -15.49 14.33
CA ASP A 297 -24.46 -15.64 15.79
C ASP A 297 -23.04 -16.11 16.19
N GLY A 298 -21.99 -15.53 15.57
CA GLY A 298 -20.59 -15.86 15.81
C GLY A 298 -20.11 -17.19 15.23
N LYS A 299 -20.97 -17.94 14.52
CA LYS A 299 -20.63 -19.23 13.91
C LYS A 299 -20.44 -19.13 12.40
N PRO A 300 -19.42 -19.76 11.82
CA PRO A 300 -19.16 -19.70 10.41
C PRO A 300 -20.19 -20.45 9.59
N PHE A 301 -20.53 -19.91 8.42
CA PHE A 301 -21.36 -20.58 7.42
C PHE A 301 -20.79 -20.40 6.02
N ILE A 302 -21.11 -21.36 5.13
CA ILE A 302 -20.83 -21.28 3.69
C ILE A 302 -22.11 -21.65 2.96
N GLU A 303 -22.54 -20.81 2.02
CA GLU A 303 -23.65 -21.08 1.10
C GLU A 303 -23.09 -21.09 -0.33
N VAL A 304 -22.83 -22.27 -0.87
CA VAL A 304 -22.32 -22.42 -2.24
C VAL A 304 -23.41 -22.03 -3.25
N LYS A 305 -23.11 -21.08 -4.13
CA LYS A 305 -24.00 -20.63 -5.21
C LYS A 305 -23.68 -21.27 -6.54
N TYR A 306 -22.42 -21.64 -6.76
CA TYR A 306 -22.00 -22.34 -7.98
C TYR A 306 -20.76 -23.18 -7.71
N GLY A 307 -20.66 -24.35 -8.35
CA GLY A 307 -19.53 -25.24 -8.23
C GLY A 307 -19.40 -25.89 -6.85
N LYS A 308 -18.14 -25.94 -6.35
CA LYS A 308 -17.79 -26.52 -5.06
C LYS A 308 -16.79 -25.60 -4.34
N ILE A 309 -17.01 -25.36 -3.06
CA ILE A 309 -16.00 -24.75 -2.17
C ILE A 309 -15.63 -25.82 -1.14
N ASP A 310 -14.39 -26.28 -1.20
CA ASP A 310 -13.88 -27.36 -0.35
C ASP A 310 -13.16 -26.78 0.87
N VAL A 311 -13.79 -26.84 2.04
CA VAL A 311 -13.20 -26.38 3.30
C VAL A 311 -13.12 -27.56 4.25
N LYS A 312 -11.89 -27.88 4.68
CA LYS A 312 -11.60 -28.95 5.63
C LYS A 312 -11.56 -28.44 7.08
N LYS A 313 -11.12 -27.19 7.25
CA LYS A 313 -11.01 -26.54 8.56
C LYS A 313 -11.50 -25.10 8.47
N CYS A 314 -12.08 -24.62 9.55
CA CYS A 314 -12.43 -23.20 9.68
C CYS A 314 -11.95 -22.68 11.03
N PHE A 315 -11.32 -21.52 11.01
CA PHE A 315 -10.89 -20.80 12.21
C PHE A 315 -11.65 -19.48 12.31
N VAL A 316 -12.26 -19.22 13.45
CA VAL A 316 -12.87 -17.94 13.79
C VAL A 316 -12.08 -17.33 14.93
N SER A 317 -11.42 -16.20 14.69
CA SER A 317 -10.52 -15.54 15.67
C SER A 317 -9.55 -16.55 16.32
N ASP A 318 -8.83 -17.30 15.47
CA ASP A 318 -7.84 -18.34 15.83
C ASP A 318 -8.41 -19.60 16.53
N ILE A 319 -9.72 -19.70 16.67
CA ILE A 319 -10.37 -20.88 17.27
C ILE A 319 -10.95 -21.76 16.16
N GLU A 320 -10.52 -23.03 16.09
CA GLU A 320 -11.11 -24.00 15.18
C GLU A 320 -12.60 -24.20 15.51
N THR A 321 -13.46 -23.97 14.52
CA THR A 321 -14.90 -23.86 14.73
C THR A 321 -15.67 -24.61 13.62
N ASP A 322 -16.68 -25.38 14.00
CA ASP A 322 -17.54 -26.08 13.07
C ASP A 322 -18.55 -25.15 12.41
N PHE A 323 -18.86 -25.43 11.14
CA PHE A 323 -19.88 -24.70 10.39
C PHE A 323 -21.29 -24.90 10.96
N VAL A 324 -22.11 -23.87 10.89
CA VAL A 324 -23.56 -24.01 11.09
C VAL A 324 -24.16 -24.67 9.85
N ASN A 325 -24.94 -25.72 10.05
CA ASN A 325 -25.70 -26.40 9.01
C ASN A 325 -26.86 -25.53 8.52
#